data_d87057c23f6819767121c6122d1a1762
#
_entry.id   d87057c23f6819767121c6122d1a1762
#
_cell.length_a   1.000
_cell.length_b   1.000
_cell.length_c   1.000
_cell.angle_alpha   90.00
_cell.angle_beta   90.00
_cell.angle_gamma   90.00
#
_symmetry.space_group_name_H-M   'P 1'
#
loop_
_entity.id
_entity.type
_entity.pdbx_description
1 polymer ?
#
loop_
_entity_poly.entity_id
_entity_poly.type
_entity_poly.pdbx_seq_one_letter_code
_entity_poly.pdbx_strand_id
1 'polypeptide(L)'
;MTAPFFQTSGNLLADRRYTFGQELAERGDAAGAADLFAQAVELAPAFVSAWFALGETRARLDEKSVAIDAFRKVLALDPADRHGAGLHLMRLQAKGLGGMPPDYVRSLFDQYAARFDTALVEGLAYRGPELLRVSVEAACAAAGRRASFRMALDLGCGTGLGGAAIRPLAGRLIGVDLSPKMVEQAKAKKLYDRLVVENLVTFLKLQSDAVFDLVFAADVFAYFADLAPLAVACARVLEPGGLLAFSVETHAGDGVILGEKLRFAHARTHVRAAIAAAGLRLLTLDDAVTRNDGNMPVPGLIAVAARD
;
A
#
# COMPACT_ATOMS: atom_id res chain seq x y z
N MET A 1 12.05 6.04 8.11
CA MET A 1 11.16 4.93 8.54
C MET A 1 10.07 5.50 9.44
N THR A 2 8.82 5.12 9.25
CA THR A 2 7.73 5.46 10.18
C THR A 2 7.97 4.68 11.47
N ALA A 3 7.78 5.32 12.64
CA ALA A 3 7.77 4.60 13.89
C ALA A 3 6.67 3.52 13.82
N PRO A 4 6.93 2.29 14.27
CA PRO A 4 5.90 1.25 14.29
C PRO A 4 4.71 1.69 15.14
N PHE A 5 3.54 1.13 14.84
CA PHE A 5 2.35 1.35 15.65
C PHE A 5 2.67 1.00 17.12
N PHE A 6 2.47 1.96 18.03
CA PHE A 6 2.77 1.77 19.44
C PHE A 6 1.49 1.67 20.27
N GLN A 7 1.44 0.66 21.11
CA GLN A 7 0.42 0.50 22.13
C GLN A 7 1.13 0.26 23.47
N THR A 8 0.85 1.07 24.49
CA THR A 8 1.43 0.91 25.83
C THR A 8 1.04 -0.42 26.46
N SER A 9 1.95 -0.99 27.24
CA SER A 9 1.69 -2.23 27.99
C SER A 9 0.82 -2.02 29.24
N GLY A 10 0.68 -0.78 29.72
CA GLY A 10 0.12 -0.46 31.03
C GLY A 10 1.09 -0.72 32.19
N ASN A 11 2.29 -1.26 31.93
CA ASN A 11 3.37 -1.46 32.89
C ASN A 11 4.51 -0.48 32.58
N LEU A 12 4.69 0.51 33.43
CA LEU A 12 5.67 1.58 33.25
C LEU A 12 7.11 1.06 33.07
N LEU A 13 7.48 -0.03 33.75
CA LEU A 13 8.83 -0.59 33.62
C LEU A 13 9.01 -1.28 32.27
N ALA A 14 8.00 -2.01 31.80
CA ALA A 14 8.01 -2.62 30.48
C ALA A 14 8.06 -1.55 29.38
N ASP A 15 7.27 -0.49 29.51
CA ASP A 15 7.26 0.62 28.55
C ASP A 15 8.63 1.33 28.48
N ARG A 16 9.30 1.53 29.64
CA ARG A 16 10.67 2.07 29.69
C ARG A 16 11.68 1.15 29.01
N ARG A 17 11.62 -0.18 29.26
CA ARG A 17 12.50 -1.16 28.58
C ARG A 17 12.31 -1.10 27.07
N TYR A 18 11.07 -1.03 26.62
CA TYR A 18 10.74 -0.90 25.22
C TYR A 18 11.35 0.38 24.61
N THR A 19 11.18 1.54 25.26
CA THR A 19 11.73 2.82 24.78
C THR A 19 13.27 2.78 24.66
N PHE A 20 13.96 2.26 25.69
CA PHE A 20 15.42 2.10 25.62
C PHE A 20 15.85 1.11 24.54
N GLY A 21 15.09 0.03 24.34
CA GLY A 21 15.30 -0.90 23.23
C GLY A 21 15.20 -0.21 21.87
N GLN A 22 14.23 0.67 21.69
CA GLN A 22 14.11 1.48 20.47
C GLN A 22 15.32 2.38 20.24
N GLU A 23 15.79 3.08 21.29
CA GLU A 23 16.99 3.92 21.20
C GLU A 23 18.24 3.13 20.80
N LEU A 24 18.43 1.91 21.35
CA LEU A 24 19.54 1.04 20.97
C LEU A 24 19.41 0.57 19.51
N ALA A 25 18.21 0.19 19.08
CA ALA A 25 17.95 -0.22 17.70
C ALA A 25 18.24 0.91 16.70
N GLU A 26 17.92 2.16 17.02
CA GLU A 26 18.21 3.35 16.22
C GLU A 26 19.72 3.63 16.13
N ARG A 27 20.47 3.33 17.18
CA ARG A 27 21.94 3.43 17.23
C ARG A 27 22.65 2.26 16.56
N GLY A 28 21.90 1.25 16.08
CA GLY A 28 22.45 0.06 15.42
C GLY A 28 22.81 -1.09 16.35
N ASP A 29 22.64 -0.95 17.68
CA ASP A 29 22.82 -2.04 18.64
C ASP A 29 21.60 -2.96 18.66
N ALA A 30 21.53 -3.85 17.67
CA ALA A 30 20.44 -4.79 17.54
C ALA A 30 20.41 -5.84 18.68
N ALA A 31 21.58 -6.26 19.19
CA ALA A 31 21.65 -7.26 20.26
C ALA A 31 21.12 -6.69 21.59
N GLY A 32 21.62 -5.52 22.00
CA GLY A 32 21.14 -4.83 23.20
C GLY A 32 19.65 -4.46 23.12
N ALA A 33 19.17 -4.06 21.93
CA ALA A 33 17.76 -3.80 21.70
C ALA A 33 16.89 -5.06 21.89
N ALA A 34 17.31 -6.19 21.32
CA ALA A 34 16.60 -7.47 21.46
C ALA A 34 16.48 -7.91 22.92
N ASP A 35 17.55 -7.72 23.71
CA ASP A 35 17.54 -8.06 25.14
C ASP A 35 16.58 -7.18 25.94
N LEU A 36 16.50 -5.89 25.63
CA LEU A 36 15.55 -4.98 26.28
C LEU A 36 14.10 -5.27 25.87
N PHE A 37 13.84 -5.62 24.62
CA PHE A 37 12.51 -6.04 24.18
C PHE A 37 12.11 -7.38 24.83
N ALA A 38 13.02 -8.34 24.97
CA ALA A 38 12.78 -9.59 25.70
C ALA A 38 12.40 -9.31 27.15
N GLN A 39 13.13 -8.45 27.87
CA GLN A 39 12.78 -8.04 29.24
C GLN A 39 11.41 -7.32 29.30
N ALA A 40 11.06 -6.53 28.29
CA ALA A 40 9.76 -5.86 28.23
C ALA A 40 8.61 -6.86 28.12
N VAL A 41 8.74 -7.93 27.31
CA VAL A 41 7.70 -8.96 27.18
C VAL A 41 7.66 -9.93 28.36
N GLU A 42 8.75 -10.10 29.08
CA GLU A 42 8.77 -10.82 30.36
C GLU A 42 7.97 -10.07 31.44
N LEU A 43 8.14 -8.74 31.51
CA LEU A 43 7.41 -7.87 32.45
C LEU A 43 5.94 -7.70 32.08
N ALA A 44 5.62 -7.72 30.80
CA ALA A 44 4.28 -7.55 30.28
C ALA A 44 4.03 -8.49 29.08
N PRO A 45 3.64 -9.76 29.33
CA PRO A 45 3.48 -10.77 28.27
C PRO A 45 2.42 -10.47 27.20
N ALA A 46 1.53 -9.50 27.46
CA ALA A 46 0.53 -9.01 26.51
C ALA A 46 0.99 -7.76 25.72
N PHE A 47 2.25 -7.31 25.87
CA PHE A 47 2.78 -6.12 25.21
C PHE A 47 3.07 -6.37 23.74
N VAL A 48 2.05 -6.17 22.88
CA VAL A 48 2.09 -6.46 21.44
C VAL A 48 3.24 -5.74 20.74
N SER A 49 3.43 -4.42 21.02
CA SER A 49 4.49 -3.62 20.38
C SER A 49 5.89 -4.13 20.73
N ALA A 50 6.11 -4.64 21.96
CA ALA A 50 7.40 -5.20 22.35
C ALA A 50 7.67 -6.56 21.69
N TRP A 51 6.65 -7.44 21.58
CA TRP A 51 6.77 -8.67 20.80
C TRP A 51 7.10 -8.42 19.34
N PHE A 52 6.44 -7.41 18.73
CA PHE A 52 6.72 -7.04 17.34
C PHE A 52 8.16 -6.54 17.17
N ALA A 53 8.61 -5.61 18.02
CA ALA A 53 9.97 -5.08 17.99
C ALA A 53 11.03 -6.16 18.24
N LEU A 54 10.75 -7.11 19.14
CA LEU A 54 11.60 -8.29 19.36
C LEU A 54 11.72 -9.13 18.08
N GLY A 55 10.60 -9.41 17.43
CA GLY A 55 10.57 -10.15 16.18
C GLY A 55 11.38 -9.48 15.07
N GLU A 56 11.21 -8.17 14.86
CA GLU A 56 11.99 -7.41 13.87
C GLU A 56 13.50 -7.44 14.18
N THR A 57 13.84 -7.25 15.45
CA THR A 57 15.25 -7.18 15.88
C THR A 57 15.93 -8.55 15.78
N ARG A 58 15.25 -9.63 16.18
CA ARG A 58 15.76 -11.01 16.02
C ARG A 58 15.89 -11.41 14.55
N ALA A 59 14.96 -10.97 13.69
CA ALA A 59 15.09 -11.18 12.24
C ALA A 59 16.31 -10.46 11.64
N ARG A 60 16.66 -9.25 12.11
CA ARG A 60 17.88 -8.53 11.71
C ARG A 60 19.17 -9.25 12.16
N LEU A 61 19.12 -9.95 13.29
CA LEU A 61 20.21 -10.78 13.81
C LEU A 61 20.29 -12.16 13.14
N ASP A 62 19.48 -12.44 12.12
CA ASP A 62 19.31 -13.73 11.42
C ASP A 62 18.82 -14.88 12.36
N GLU A 63 18.25 -14.55 13.50
CA GLU A 63 17.66 -15.49 14.45
C GLU A 63 16.19 -15.81 14.06
N LYS A 64 16.02 -16.40 12.88
CA LYS A 64 14.72 -16.56 12.21
C LYS A 64 13.68 -17.31 13.03
N SER A 65 14.06 -18.36 13.76
CA SER A 65 13.12 -19.14 14.58
C SER A 65 12.51 -18.31 15.71
N VAL A 66 13.35 -17.55 16.42
CA VAL A 66 12.92 -16.67 17.52
C VAL A 66 12.04 -15.53 16.99
N ALA A 67 12.41 -14.95 15.84
CA ALA A 67 11.61 -13.92 15.18
C ALA A 67 10.22 -14.44 14.79
N ILE A 68 10.13 -15.65 14.21
CA ILE A 68 8.87 -16.29 13.83
C ILE A 68 7.96 -16.48 15.05
N ASP A 69 8.51 -16.97 16.16
CA ASP A 69 7.73 -17.18 17.38
C ASP A 69 7.23 -15.86 17.98
N ALA A 70 8.06 -14.81 17.96
CA ALA A 70 7.66 -13.47 18.37
C ALA A 70 6.51 -12.92 17.50
N PHE A 71 6.60 -13.01 16.16
CA PHE A 71 5.53 -12.57 15.26
C PHE A 71 4.24 -13.40 15.41
N ARG A 72 4.34 -14.72 15.65
CA ARG A 72 3.17 -15.55 15.99
C ARG A 72 2.50 -15.10 17.27
N LYS A 73 3.29 -14.68 18.27
CA LYS A 73 2.77 -14.13 19.52
C LYS A 73 2.03 -12.82 19.28
N VAL A 74 2.55 -11.94 18.42
CA VAL A 74 1.83 -10.71 17.98
C VAL A 74 0.46 -11.05 17.43
N LEU A 75 0.37 -11.98 16.47
CA LEU A 75 -0.91 -12.36 15.85
C LEU A 75 -1.89 -12.99 16.85
N ALA A 76 -1.39 -13.73 17.84
CA ALA A 76 -2.24 -14.31 18.89
C ALA A 76 -2.81 -13.23 19.83
N LEU A 77 -2.07 -12.14 20.08
CA LEU A 77 -2.48 -11.03 20.93
C LEU A 77 -3.29 -9.96 20.19
N ASP A 78 -3.02 -9.75 18.91
CA ASP A 78 -3.71 -8.81 18.03
C ASP A 78 -4.07 -9.47 16.69
N PRO A 79 -5.20 -10.21 16.63
CA PRO A 79 -5.65 -10.87 15.40
C PRO A 79 -5.95 -9.92 14.23
N ALA A 80 -6.16 -8.62 14.49
CA ALA A 80 -6.31 -7.59 13.46
C ALA A 80 -4.99 -7.25 12.76
N ASP A 81 -3.88 -7.71 13.32
CA ASP A 81 -2.51 -7.55 12.80
C ASP A 81 -2.15 -6.10 12.44
N ARG A 82 -2.45 -5.18 13.36
CA ARG A 82 -2.17 -3.74 13.18
C ARG A 82 -0.69 -3.42 13.05
N HIS A 83 0.19 -4.31 13.53
CA HIS A 83 1.63 -4.19 13.39
C HIS A 83 2.18 -4.80 12.09
N GLY A 84 1.43 -5.66 11.40
CA GLY A 84 1.87 -6.33 10.18
C GLY A 84 2.78 -7.54 10.42
N ALA A 85 2.65 -8.22 11.56
CA ALA A 85 3.44 -9.42 11.88
C ALA A 85 3.25 -10.54 10.84
N GLY A 86 2.04 -10.66 10.27
CA GLY A 86 1.75 -11.59 9.18
C GLY A 86 2.60 -11.36 7.93
N LEU A 87 2.93 -10.11 7.61
CA LEU A 87 3.81 -9.77 6.48
C LEU A 87 5.25 -10.22 6.75
N HIS A 88 5.74 -10.03 7.98
CA HIS A 88 7.06 -10.53 8.38
C HIS A 88 7.13 -12.07 8.33
N LEU A 89 6.07 -12.77 8.75
CA LEU A 89 5.99 -14.22 8.63
C LEU A 89 5.99 -14.68 7.16
N MET A 90 5.30 -13.98 6.26
CA MET A 90 5.36 -14.24 4.82
C MET A 90 6.78 -14.08 4.29
N ARG A 91 7.46 -12.99 4.65
CA ARG A 91 8.85 -12.72 4.25
C ARG A 91 9.83 -13.76 4.78
N LEU A 92 9.62 -14.25 5.99
CA LEU A 92 10.42 -15.34 6.60
C LEU A 92 10.02 -16.73 6.09
N GLN A 93 9.09 -16.81 5.12
CA GLN A 93 8.55 -18.07 4.55
C GLN A 93 7.87 -18.98 5.58
N ALA A 94 7.46 -18.43 6.72
CA ALA A 94 6.71 -19.13 7.78
C ALA A 94 5.19 -19.09 7.56
N LYS A 95 4.75 -18.39 6.51
CA LYS A 95 3.36 -18.27 6.06
C LYS A 95 3.35 -18.06 4.54
N GLY A 96 2.39 -18.64 3.84
CA GLY A 96 2.18 -18.38 2.41
C GLY A 96 1.77 -16.93 2.14
N LEU A 97 2.01 -16.44 0.91
CA LEU A 97 1.58 -15.11 0.49
C LEU A 97 0.05 -14.98 0.61
N GLY A 98 -0.38 -13.85 1.14
CA GLY A 98 -1.78 -13.51 1.34
C GLY A 98 -1.98 -12.01 1.25
N GLY A 99 -3.23 -11.54 1.42
CA GLY A 99 -3.52 -10.11 1.42
C GLY A 99 -2.88 -9.37 2.61
N MET A 100 -2.58 -8.09 2.43
CA MET A 100 -2.21 -7.23 3.56
C MET A 100 -3.39 -7.02 4.50
N PRO A 101 -3.17 -7.07 5.83
CA PRO A 101 -4.20 -6.76 6.80
C PRO A 101 -4.69 -5.30 6.63
N PRO A 102 -6.00 -5.06 6.46
CA PRO A 102 -6.51 -3.69 6.28
C PRO A 102 -6.17 -2.77 7.46
N ASP A 103 -6.19 -3.29 8.69
CA ASP A 103 -5.88 -2.50 9.88
C ASP A 103 -4.40 -2.12 9.98
N TYR A 104 -3.49 -2.95 9.46
CA TYR A 104 -2.09 -2.59 9.27
C TYR A 104 -1.94 -1.42 8.28
N VAL A 105 -2.56 -1.54 7.09
CA VAL A 105 -2.51 -0.49 6.05
C VAL A 105 -3.08 0.82 6.57
N ARG A 106 -4.24 0.77 7.26
CA ARG A 106 -4.84 1.95 7.90
C ARG A 106 -3.90 2.59 8.92
N SER A 107 -3.35 1.79 9.85
CA SER A 107 -2.47 2.27 10.90
C SER A 107 -1.22 2.93 10.33
N LEU A 108 -0.63 2.34 9.29
CA LEU A 108 0.53 2.86 8.58
C LEU A 108 0.24 4.24 7.99
N PHE A 109 -0.85 4.38 7.23
CA PHE A 109 -1.17 5.63 6.55
C PHE A 109 -1.72 6.70 7.50
N ASP A 110 -2.44 6.33 8.55
CA ASP A 110 -2.86 7.27 9.59
C ASP A 110 -1.68 7.94 10.30
N GLN A 111 -0.59 7.19 10.56
CA GLN A 111 0.63 7.75 11.16
C GLN A 111 1.41 8.63 10.18
N TYR A 112 1.29 8.34 8.88
CA TYR A 112 2.09 8.98 7.86
C TYR A 112 1.43 10.22 7.25
N ALA A 113 0.11 10.38 7.39
CA ALA A 113 -0.70 11.36 6.67
C ALA A 113 -0.18 12.80 6.76
N ALA A 114 0.21 13.26 7.97
CA ALA A 114 0.62 14.65 8.18
C ALA A 114 1.92 15.07 7.43
N ARG A 115 2.79 14.10 7.13
CA ARG A 115 4.09 14.32 6.46
C ARG A 115 4.17 13.64 5.09
N PHE A 116 3.07 13.06 4.63
CA PHE A 116 3.05 12.20 3.45
C PHE A 116 3.52 12.92 2.20
N ASP A 117 2.94 14.08 1.90
CA ASP A 117 3.25 14.83 0.68
C ASP A 117 4.72 15.25 0.65
N THR A 118 5.24 15.85 1.73
CA THR A 118 6.65 16.27 1.82
C THR A 118 7.58 15.07 1.69
N ALA A 119 7.28 13.98 2.40
CA ALA A 119 8.12 12.79 2.37
C ALA A 119 8.14 12.10 1.00
N LEU A 120 6.99 12.03 0.29
CA LEU A 120 6.92 11.43 -1.04
C LEU A 120 7.52 12.35 -2.12
N VAL A 121 7.09 13.59 -2.18
CA VAL A 121 7.47 14.50 -3.27
C VAL A 121 8.92 14.93 -3.13
N GLU A 122 9.33 15.40 -1.96
CA GLU A 122 10.69 15.91 -1.73
C GLU A 122 11.68 14.78 -1.39
N GLY A 123 11.25 13.78 -0.60
CA GLY A 123 12.12 12.71 -0.13
C GLY A 123 12.32 11.57 -1.11
N LEU A 124 11.29 11.21 -1.89
CA LEU A 124 11.31 10.04 -2.78
C LEU A 124 11.18 10.40 -4.27
N ALA A 125 11.12 11.68 -4.63
CA ALA A 125 10.91 12.15 -6.01
C ALA A 125 9.71 11.46 -6.69
N TYR A 126 8.56 11.39 -5.99
CA TYR A 126 7.40 10.63 -6.41
C TYR A 126 6.72 11.23 -7.63
N ARG A 127 6.58 10.44 -8.68
CA ARG A 127 6.02 10.82 -9.99
C ARG A 127 4.85 9.95 -10.43
N GLY A 128 4.41 9.01 -9.59
CA GLY A 128 3.35 8.06 -9.96
C GLY A 128 2.09 8.70 -10.56
N PRO A 129 1.50 9.76 -9.94
CA PRO A 129 0.32 10.44 -10.48
C PRO A 129 0.53 11.08 -11.87
N GLU A 130 1.69 11.72 -12.07
CA GLU A 130 2.03 12.34 -13.37
C GLU A 130 2.17 11.29 -14.46
N LEU A 131 2.90 10.21 -14.19
CA LEU A 131 3.11 9.13 -15.13
C LEU A 131 1.81 8.41 -15.49
N LEU A 132 0.92 8.19 -14.51
CA LEU A 132 -0.42 7.65 -14.78
C LEU A 132 -1.23 8.56 -15.69
N ARG A 133 -1.25 9.88 -15.43
CA ARG A 133 -1.94 10.86 -16.29
C ARG A 133 -1.42 10.80 -17.72
N VAL A 134 -0.10 10.82 -17.90
CA VAL A 134 0.52 10.76 -19.23
C VAL A 134 0.14 9.46 -19.96
N SER A 135 0.17 8.32 -19.25
CA SER A 135 -0.20 7.02 -19.86
C SER A 135 -1.67 6.97 -20.25
N VAL A 136 -2.58 7.55 -19.46
CA VAL A 136 -4.01 7.67 -19.81
C VAL A 136 -4.22 8.58 -21.01
N GLU A 137 -3.56 9.73 -21.06
CA GLU A 137 -3.63 10.65 -22.21
C GLU A 137 -3.11 9.99 -23.49
N ALA A 138 -1.98 9.27 -23.40
CA ALA A 138 -1.40 8.54 -24.53
C ALA A 138 -2.34 7.42 -25.02
N ALA A 139 -2.94 6.65 -24.14
CA ALA A 139 -3.90 5.61 -24.48
C ALA A 139 -5.15 6.18 -25.18
N CYS A 140 -5.66 7.31 -24.70
CA CYS A 140 -6.77 8.03 -25.36
C CYS A 140 -6.38 8.53 -26.74
N ALA A 141 -5.21 9.15 -26.90
CA ALA A 141 -4.71 9.64 -28.18
C ALA A 141 -4.54 8.51 -29.21
N ALA A 142 -3.98 7.37 -28.78
CA ALA A 142 -3.85 6.17 -29.62
C ALA A 142 -5.21 5.62 -30.09
N ALA A 143 -6.27 5.84 -29.30
CA ALA A 143 -7.64 5.51 -29.66
C ALA A 143 -8.37 6.63 -30.44
N GLY A 144 -7.67 7.68 -30.85
CA GLY A 144 -8.23 8.81 -31.59
C GLY A 144 -9.20 9.69 -30.79
N ARG A 145 -9.15 9.66 -29.44
CA ARG A 145 -10.03 10.44 -28.57
C ARG A 145 -9.25 11.33 -27.61
N ARG A 146 -9.89 12.43 -27.20
CA ARG A 146 -9.36 13.28 -26.12
C ARG A 146 -9.50 12.57 -24.78
N ALA A 147 -8.50 12.73 -23.89
CA ALA A 147 -8.61 12.32 -22.51
C ALA A 147 -9.54 13.29 -21.75
N SER A 148 -10.80 12.88 -21.63
CA SER A 148 -11.84 13.61 -20.89
C SER A 148 -12.83 12.58 -20.35
N PHE A 149 -13.05 12.60 -19.06
CA PHE A 149 -13.84 11.61 -18.35
C PHE A 149 -15.00 12.28 -17.61
N ARG A 150 -16.18 11.73 -17.76
CA ARG A 150 -17.38 12.22 -17.08
C ARG A 150 -17.31 11.98 -15.59
N MET A 151 -16.86 10.77 -15.19
CA MET A 151 -16.79 10.34 -13.80
C MET A 151 -15.56 9.47 -13.54
N ALA A 152 -14.57 10.03 -12.87
CA ALA A 152 -13.34 9.33 -12.50
C ALA A 152 -13.37 8.86 -11.03
N LEU A 153 -12.79 7.68 -10.77
CA LEU A 153 -12.60 7.10 -9.44
C LEU A 153 -11.12 6.97 -9.13
N ASP A 154 -10.69 7.58 -8.05
CA ASP A 154 -9.35 7.47 -7.45
C ASP A 154 -9.38 6.43 -6.33
N LEU A 155 -8.84 5.25 -6.59
CA LEU A 155 -8.74 4.15 -5.63
C LEU A 155 -7.47 4.31 -4.80
N GLY A 156 -7.63 4.45 -3.48
CA GLY A 156 -6.53 4.77 -2.56
C GLY A 156 -6.04 6.19 -2.79
N CYS A 157 -6.96 7.16 -2.73
CA CYS A 157 -6.68 8.54 -3.09
C CYS A 157 -5.65 9.23 -2.17
N GLY A 158 -5.31 8.63 -1.03
CA GLY A 158 -4.36 9.15 -0.08
C GLY A 158 -4.65 10.61 0.28
N THR A 159 -3.63 11.44 0.21
CA THR A 159 -3.74 12.89 0.42
C THR A 159 -4.24 13.65 -0.83
N GLY A 160 -4.52 12.96 -1.94
CA GLY A 160 -5.05 13.56 -3.16
C GLY A 160 -4.01 13.94 -4.22
N LEU A 161 -2.80 13.39 -4.18
CA LEU A 161 -1.80 13.61 -5.24
C LEU A 161 -2.26 13.07 -6.59
N GLY A 162 -2.88 11.87 -6.61
CA GLY A 162 -3.51 11.29 -7.81
C GLY A 162 -4.63 12.16 -8.34
N GLY A 163 -5.50 12.59 -7.43
CA GLY A 163 -6.60 13.50 -7.78
C GLY A 163 -6.14 14.81 -8.40
N ALA A 164 -5.05 15.42 -7.90
CA ALA A 164 -4.50 16.64 -8.47
C ALA A 164 -4.07 16.47 -9.93
N ALA A 165 -3.44 15.33 -10.24
CA ALA A 165 -3.00 15.04 -11.60
C ALA A 165 -4.17 14.79 -12.58
N ILE A 166 -5.24 14.12 -12.11
CA ILE A 166 -6.38 13.69 -12.97
C ILE A 166 -7.52 14.72 -12.98
N ARG A 167 -7.63 15.61 -11.99
CA ARG A 167 -8.71 16.60 -11.92
C ARG A 167 -8.97 17.37 -13.23
N PRO A 168 -7.94 17.82 -13.98
CA PRO A 168 -8.16 18.51 -15.26
C PRO A 168 -8.84 17.67 -16.34
N LEU A 169 -8.81 16.34 -16.22
CA LEU A 169 -9.40 15.41 -17.17
C LEU A 169 -10.80 14.93 -16.74
N ALA A 170 -11.21 15.17 -15.50
CA ALA A 170 -12.42 14.62 -14.91
C ALA A 170 -13.52 15.68 -14.70
N GLY A 171 -14.73 15.42 -15.21
CA GLY A 171 -15.92 16.21 -14.89
C GLY A 171 -16.32 16.05 -13.41
N ARG A 172 -16.41 14.81 -12.95
CA ARG A 172 -16.59 14.45 -11.53
C ARG A 172 -15.48 13.54 -11.08
N LEU A 173 -14.96 13.75 -9.88
CA LEU A 173 -13.88 12.97 -9.28
C LEU A 173 -14.29 12.47 -7.90
N ILE A 174 -14.31 11.16 -7.73
CA ILE A 174 -14.58 10.49 -6.45
C ILE A 174 -13.28 9.88 -5.95
N GLY A 175 -12.93 10.11 -4.67
CA GLY A 175 -11.78 9.48 -4.02
C GLY A 175 -12.23 8.55 -2.91
N VAL A 176 -11.57 7.40 -2.79
CA VAL A 176 -11.75 6.47 -1.69
C VAL A 176 -10.40 6.08 -1.10
N ASP A 177 -10.30 6.08 0.23
CA ASP A 177 -9.12 5.63 0.96
C ASP A 177 -9.52 4.96 2.27
N LEU A 178 -8.69 4.04 2.73
CA LEU A 178 -8.91 3.30 3.98
C LEU A 178 -8.59 4.17 5.22
N SER A 179 -7.68 5.13 5.08
CA SER A 179 -7.20 6.02 6.15
C SER A 179 -8.05 7.27 6.27
N PRO A 180 -8.76 7.48 7.40
CA PRO A 180 -9.51 8.71 7.63
C PRO A 180 -8.59 9.96 7.64
N LYS A 181 -7.35 9.83 8.12
CA LYS A 181 -6.41 10.97 8.15
C LYS A 181 -5.90 11.32 6.76
N MET A 182 -5.71 10.35 5.86
CA MET A 182 -5.43 10.62 4.45
C MET A 182 -6.57 11.36 3.77
N VAL A 183 -7.80 10.89 3.96
CA VAL A 183 -9.01 11.54 3.41
C VAL A 183 -9.19 12.98 3.94
N GLU A 184 -8.84 13.23 5.20
CA GLU A 184 -8.85 14.59 5.77
C GLU A 184 -7.88 15.52 5.02
N GLN A 185 -6.66 15.07 4.73
CA GLN A 185 -5.68 15.82 3.92
C GLN A 185 -6.19 16.04 2.49
N ALA A 186 -6.76 15.02 1.85
CA ALA A 186 -7.35 15.14 0.51
C ALA A 186 -8.50 16.15 0.48
N LYS A 187 -9.35 16.19 1.51
CA LYS A 187 -10.47 17.14 1.65
C LYS A 187 -9.99 18.59 1.70
N ALA A 188 -8.87 18.86 2.37
CA ALA A 188 -8.29 20.19 2.46
C ALA A 188 -7.89 20.74 1.08
N LYS A 189 -7.53 19.89 0.11
CA LYS A 189 -7.15 20.27 -1.26
C LYS A 189 -8.34 20.63 -2.16
N LYS A 190 -9.58 20.31 -1.77
CA LYS A 190 -10.82 20.65 -2.50
C LYS A 190 -10.83 20.19 -3.98
N LEU A 191 -10.23 19.03 -4.26
CA LEU A 191 -10.11 18.49 -5.62
C LEU A 191 -11.24 17.51 -5.98
N TYR A 192 -11.82 16.86 -4.97
CA TYR A 192 -12.81 15.81 -5.15
C TYR A 192 -14.22 16.29 -4.96
N ASP A 193 -15.14 15.81 -5.80
CA ASP A 193 -16.59 16.03 -5.64
C ASP A 193 -17.16 15.18 -4.50
N ARG A 194 -16.53 14.02 -4.22
CA ARG A 194 -16.87 13.13 -3.11
C ARG A 194 -15.63 12.42 -2.61
N LEU A 195 -15.48 12.33 -1.29
CA LEU A 195 -14.46 11.54 -0.61
C LEU A 195 -15.14 10.55 0.32
N VAL A 196 -14.61 9.31 0.36
CA VAL A 196 -15.15 8.20 1.15
C VAL A 196 -14.02 7.53 1.92
N VAL A 197 -14.23 7.30 3.22
CA VAL A 197 -13.34 6.47 4.05
C VAL A 197 -13.91 5.07 4.04
N GLU A 198 -13.30 4.17 3.26
CA GLU A 198 -13.76 2.78 3.14
C GLU A 198 -12.64 1.88 2.58
N ASN A 199 -12.76 0.58 2.85
CA ASN A 199 -11.95 -0.42 2.16
C ASN A 199 -12.31 -0.45 0.67
N LEU A 200 -11.30 -0.47 -0.22
CA LEU A 200 -11.47 -0.37 -1.67
C LEU A 200 -12.36 -1.47 -2.24
N VAL A 201 -12.18 -2.72 -1.77
CA VAL A 201 -12.97 -3.87 -2.24
C VAL A 201 -14.42 -3.74 -1.79
N THR A 202 -14.66 -3.30 -0.55
CA THR A 202 -16.01 -3.03 -0.03
C THR A 202 -16.66 -1.89 -0.80
N PHE A 203 -15.93 -0.79 -1.00
CA PHE A 203 -16.43 0.35 -1.77
C PHE A 203 -16.85 -0.06 -3.18
N LEU A 204 -15.97 -0.76 -3.91
CA LEU A 204 -16.29 -1.24 -5.27
C LEU A 204 -17.51 -2.15 -5.29
N LYS A 205 -17.66 -3.08 -4.33
CA LYS A 205 -18.82 -3.97 -4.25
C LYS A 205 -20.15 -3.22 -4.11
N LEU A 206 -20.13 -2.05 -3.45
CA LEU A 206 -21.32 -1.22 -3.22
C LEU A 206 -21.69 -0.33 -4.41
N GLN A 207 -20.81 -0.18 -5.41
CA GLN A 207 -21.10 0.59 -6.61
C GLN A 207 -21.96 -0.24 -7.58
N SER A 208 -22.83 0.45 -8.32
CA SER A 208 -23.53 -0.13 -9.48
C SER A 208 -22.54 -0.47 -10.59
N ASP A 209 -22.94 -1.33 -11.50
CA ASP A 209 -22.17 -1.63 -12.70
C ASP A 209 -22.14 -0.43 -13.64
N ALA A 210 -21.04 -0.27 -14.38
CA ALA A 210 -20.90 0.71 -15.46
C ALA A 210 -21.21 2.16 -15.02
N VAL A 211 -20.52 2.65 -13.99
CA VAL A 211 -20.70 4.01 -13.43
C VAL A 211 -19.54 4.94 -13.81
N PHE A 212 -18.33 4.39 -13.91
CA PHE A 212 -17.11 5.16 -14.11
C PHE A 212 -16.56 4.99 -15.54
N ASP A 213 -16.08 6.05 -16.14
CA ASP A 213 -15.34 6.01 -17.39
C ASP A 213 -13.81 6.09 -17.20
N LEU A 214 -13.34 6.37 -15.97
CA LEU A 214 -11.96 6.18 -15.53
C LEU A 214 -11.92 5.64 -14.10
N VAL A 215 -11.21 4.55 -13.88
CA VAL A 215 -10.76 4.10 -12.55
C VAL A 215 -9.23 4.13 -12.54
N PHE A 216 -8.63 4.81 -11.58
CA PHE A 216 -7.18 4.87 -11.49
C PHE A 216 -6.67 4.64 -10.06
N ALA A 217 -5.43 4.15 -9.95
CA ALA A 217 -4.81 3.82 -8.68
C ALA A 217 -3.29 4.05 -8.72
N ALA A 218 -2.82 5.09 -8.03
CA ALA A 218 -1.41 5.41 -7.93
C ALA A 218 -0.79 4.78 -6.68
N ASP A 219 0.12 3.82 -6.87
CA ASP A 219 0.86 3.12 -5.79
C ASP A 219 -0.02 2.33 -4.79
N VAL A 220 -1.18 1.86 -5.23
CA VAL A 220 -2.15 1.13 -4.41
C VAL A 220 -2.06 -0.38 -4.62
N PHE A 221 -1.89 -0.82 -5.84
CA PHE A 221 -1.88 -2.25 -6.21
C PHE A 221 -0.71 -3.02 -5.57
N ALA A 222 0.34 -2.33 -5.13
CA ALA A 222 1.44 -2.90 -4.35
C ALA A 222 1.04 -3.40 -2.94
N TYR A 223 -0.20 -3.18 -2.50
CA TYR A 223 -0.76 -3.71 -1.24
C TYR A 223 -1.59 -4.97 -1.44
N PHE A 224 -1.71 -5.48 -2.67
CA PHE A 224 -2.45 -6.68 -3.03
C PHE A 224 -1.51 -7.73 -3.62
N ALA A 225 -1.46 -8.93 -3.02
CA ALA A 225 -0.68 -10.02 -3.59
C ALA A 225 -1.32 -10.56 -4.87
N ASP A 226 -2.66 -10.75 -4.85
CA ASP A 226 -3.44 -11.15 -6.03
C ASP A 226 -4.18 -9.93 -6.58
N LEU A 227 -3.85 -9.54 -7.80
CA LEU A 227 -4.44 -8.40 -8.48
C LEU A 227 -5.76 -8.72 -9.17
N ALA A 228 -6.04 -9.99 -9.48
CA ALA A 228 -7.19 -10.37 -10.30
C ALA A 228 -8.53 -10.00 -9.65
N PRO A 229 -8.79 -10.25 -8.34
CA PRO A 229 -10.07 -9.87 -7.73
C PRO A 229 -10.33 -8.36 -7.76
N LEU A 230 -9.28 -7.55 -7.58
CA LEU A 230 -9.40 -6.09 -7.61
C LEU A 230 -9.63 -5.59 -9.05
N ALA A 231 -8.91 -6.15 -10.03
CA ALA A 231 -9.09 -5.82 -11.44
C ALA A 231 -10.51 -6.19 -11.95
N VAL A 232 -11.04 -7.35 -11.54
CA VAL A 232 -12.42 -7.78 -11.84
C VAL A 232 -13.44 -6.79 -11.24
N ALA A 233 -13.23 -6.37 -9.99
CA ALA A 233 -14.12 -5.40 -9.35
C ALA A 233 -14.07 -4.03 -10.04
N CYS A 234 -12.89 -3.59 -10.50
CA CYS A 234 -12.73 -2.37 -11.30
C CYS A 234 -13.42 -2.49 -12.65
N ALA A 235 -13.25 -3.62 -13.35
CA ALA A 235 -13.87 -3.87 -14.65
C ALA A 235 -15.40 -3.78 -14.57
N ARG A 236 -16.02 -4.33 -13.53
CA ARG A 236 -17.46 -4.30 -13.32
C ARG A 236 -18.02 -2.88 -13.23
N VAL A 237 -17.33 -1.99 -12.52
CA VAL A 237 -17.81 -0.62 -12.30
C VAL A 237 -17.44 0.34 -13.43
N LEU A 238 -16.56 -0.05 -14.36
CA LEU A 238 -16.27 0.72 -15.57
C LEU A 238 -17.39 0.63 -16.59
N GLU A 239 -17.67 1.72 -17.30
CA GLU A 239 -18.52 1.74 -18.49
C GLU A 239 -17.82 1.04 -19.68
N PRO A 240 -18.55 0.55 -20.69
CA PRO A 240 -17.93 0.15 -21.96
C PRO A 240 -17.07 1.28 -22.53
N GLY A 241 -15.84 0.97 -22.94
CA GLY A 241 -14.83 1.96 -23.36
C GLY A 241 -14.14 2.71 -22.23
N GLY A 242 -14.53 2.48 -20.96
CA GLY A 242 -13.88 3.04 -19.78
C GLY A 242 -12.49 2.45 -19.54
N LEU A 243 -11.64 3.17 -18.82
CA LEU A 243 -10.24 2.82 -18.59
C LEU A 243 -9.97 2.47 -17.14
N LEU A 244 -9.17 1.42 -16.93
CA LEU A 244 -8.45 1.14 -15.68
C LEU A 244 -6.98 1.52 -15.87
N ALA A 245 -6.46 2.42 -15.03
CA ALA A 245 -5.05 2.81 -15.03
C ALA A 245 -4.44 2.63 -13.63
N PHE A 246 -3.33 1.90 -13.51
CA PHE A 246 -2.70 1.68 -12.22
C PHE A 246 -1.19 1.49 -12.31
N SER A 247 -0.50 1.75 -11.21
CA SER A 247 0.91 1.43 -11.05
C SER A 247 1.13 0.28 -10.08
N VAL A 248 2.18 -0.50 -10.31
CA VAL A 248 2.68 -1.55 -9.42
C VAL A 248 4.21 -1.47 -9.31
N GLU A 249 4.77 -1.97 -8.21
CA GLU A 249 6.17 -2.34 -8.18
C GLU A 249 6.39 -3.63 -8.97
N THR A 250 7.56 -3.77 -9.60
CA THR A 250 7.86 -4.93 -10.44
C THR A 250 9.21 -5.58 -10.11
N HIS A 251 9.38 -6.80 -10.58
CA HIS A 251 10.62 -7.57 -10.51
C HIS A 251 10.81 -8.42 -11.76
N ALA A 252 12.04 -8.87 -12.01
CA ALA A 252 12.39 -9.63 -13.22
C ALA A 252 11.99 -11.12 -13.18
N GLY A 253 11.55 -11.64 -12.03
CA GLY A 253 11.10 -13.03 -11.88
C GLY A 253 9.66 -13.26 -12.30
N ASP A 254 9.09 -14.38 -11.89
CA ASP A 254 7.71 -14.74 -12.15
C ASP A 254 6.79 -14.50 -10.94
N GLY A 255 5.49 -14.32 -11.19
CA GLY A 255 4.46 -14.20 -10.18
C GLY A 255 4.54 -12.93 -9.34
N VAL A 256 4.47 -13.08 -8.02
CA VAL A 256 4.48 -11.98 -7.04
C VAL A 256 5.44 -12.28 -5.89
N ILE A 257 6.16 -11.26 -5.44
CA ILE A 257 7.03 -11.33 -4.27
C ILE A 257 6.66 -10.25 -3.25
N LEU A 258 6.92 -10.51 -1.98
CA LEU A 258 6.85 -9.51 -0.93
C LEU A 258 8.27 -8.94 -0.70
N GLY A 259 8.46 -7.69 -1.08
CA GLY A 259 9.75 -6.98 -0.94
C GLY A 259 10.11 -6.65 0.51
N GLU A 260 11.33 -6.17 0.71
CA GLU A 260 11.86 -5.81 2.05
C GLU A 260 11.06 -4.70 2.74
N LYS A 261 10.45 -3.81 1.97
CA LYS A 261 9.60 -2.71 2.47
C LYS A 261 8.14 -3.14 2.70
N LEU A 262 7.88 -4.44 2.75
CA LEU A 262 6.55 -5.02 2.93
C LEU A 262 5.54 -4.54 1.87
N ARG A 263 5.98 -4.42 0.62
CA ARG A 263 5.14 -4.11 -0.55
C ARG A 263 5.27 -5.25 -1.54
N PHE A 264 4.17 -5.59 -2.20
CA PHE A 264 4.17 -6.60 -3.24
C PHE A 264 4.72 -6.02 -4.55
N ALA A 265 5.68 -6.73 -5.14
CA ALA A 265 6.16 -6.48 -6.49
C ALA A 265 5.66 -7.61 -7.41
N HIS A 266 5.20 -7.23 -8.60
CA HIS A 266 4.52 -8.13 -9.53
C HIS A 266 5.33 -8.29 -10.82
N ALA A 267 5.50 -9.54 -11.26
CA ALA A 267 6.04 -9.79 -12.59
C ALA A 267 5.09 -9.23 -13.66
N ARG A 268 5.64 -8.82 -14.78
CA ARG A 268 4.86 -8.33 -15.94
C ARG A 268 3.81 -9.35 -16.41
N THR A 269 4.15 -10.63 -16.38
CA THR A 269 3.24 -11.74 -16.70
C THR A 269 2.05 -11.82 -15.75
N HIS A 270 2.28 -11.59 -14.45
CA HIS A 270 1.23 -11.58 -13.43
C HIS A 270 0.24 -10.43 -13.64
N VAL A 271 0.74 -9.22 -13.97
CA VAL A 271 -0.11 -8.06 -14.29
C VAL A 271 -0.97 -8.33 -15.52
N ARG A 272 -0.38 -8.88 -16.60
CA ARG A 272 -1.13 -9.26 -17.81
C ARG A 272 -2.22 -10.29 -17.53
N ALA A 273 -1.91 -11.31 -16.73
CA ALA A 273 -2.86 -12.35 -16.36
C ALA A 273 -4.05 -11.79 -15.54
N ALA A 274 -3.79 -10.87 -14.61
CA ALA A 274 -4.83 -10.23 -13.81
C ALA A 274 -5.77 -9.36 -14.67
N ILE A 275 -5.23 -8.60 -15.62
CA ILE A 275 -6.02 -7.79 -16.55
C ILE A 275 -6.87 -8.68 -17.47
N ALA A 276 -6.28 -9.76 -17.99
CA ALA A 276 -7.02 -10.72 -18.83
C ALA A 276 -8.12 -11.45 -18.04
N ALA A 277 -7.87 -11.86 -16.80
CA ALA A 277 -8.86 -12.48 -15.92
C ALA A 277 -10.04 -11.53 -15.60
N ALA A 278 -9.81 -10.22 -15.63
CA ALA A 278 -10.85 -9.21 -15.47
C ALA A 278 -11.67 -8.95 -16.76
N GLY A 279 -11.34 -9.60 -17.88
CA GLY A 279 -11.98 -9.35 -19.17
C GLY A 279 -11.65 -7.98 -19.75
N LEU A 280 -10.55 -7.36 -19.31
CA LEU A 280 -10.08 -6.07 -19.80
C LEU A 280 -9.08 -6.26 -20.94
N ARG A 281 -9.15 -5.39 -21.94
CA ARG A 281 -8.17 -5.33 -23.01
C ARG A 281 -7.01 -4.43 -22.61
N LEU A 282 -5.81 -5.02 -22.45
CA LEU A 282 -4.59 -4.27 -22.13
C LEU A 282 -4.23 -3.34 -23.31
N LEU A 283 -4.10 -2.05 -23.03
CA LEU A 283 -3.67 -1.02 -24.00
C LEU A 283 -2.17 -0.79 -23.91
N THR A 284 -1.66 -0.49 -22.70
CA THR A 284 -0.23 -0.29 -22.45
C THR A 284 0.20 -0.97 -21.15
N LEU A 285 1.46 -1.37 -21.11
CA LEU A 285 2.12 -1.88 -19.92
C LEU A 285 3.60 -1.50 -19.99
N ASP A 286 3.93 -0.35 -19.44
CA ASP A 286 5.22 0.31 -19.62
C ASP A 286 6.05 0.26 -18.35
N ASP A 287 7.38 0.10 -18.50
CA ASP A 287 8.31 0.23 -17.39
C ASP A 287 8.32 1.67 -16.89
N ALA A 288 8.30 1.83 -15.57
CA ALA A 288 8.25 3.13 -14.93
C ALA A 288 9.02 3.14 -13.63
N VAL A 289 9.61 4.29 -13.29
CA VAL A 289 10.12 4.59 -11.96
C VAL A 289 9.18 5.60 -11.33
N THR A 290 8.29 5.13 -10.46
CA THR A 290 7.29 5.99 -9.82
C THR A 290 7.89 6.78 -8.66
N ARG A 291 8.95 6.28 -8.04
CA ARG A 291 9.71 6.93 -6.94
C ARG A 291 11.10 6.34 -6.80
N ASN A 292 11.92 7.01 -5.98
CA ASN A 292 13.19 6.48 -5.48
C ASN A 292 13.05 5.96 -4.05
N ASP A 293 13.93 5.05 -3.62
CA ASP A 293 14.12 4.63 -2.23
C ASP A 293 15.63 4.72 -1.92
N GLY A 294 16.03 5.63 -1.01
CA GLY A 294 17.45 5.88 -0.73
C GLY A 294 18.28 6.23 -1.96
N ASN A 295 17.78 7.08 -2.84
CA ASN A 295 18.37 7.45 -4.14
C ASN A 295 18.42 6.33 -5.20
N MET A 296 17.88 5.14 -4.92
CA MET A 296 17.75 4.07 -5.90
C MET A 296 16.37 4.07 -6.53
N PRO A 297 16.25 4.00 -7.88
CA PRO A 297 14.97 3.92 -8.54
C PRO A 297 14.24 2.62 -8.15
N VAL A 298 12.97 2.72 -7.78
CA VAL A 298 12.11 1.56 -7.55
C VAL A 298 11.51 1.12 -8.88
N PRO A 299 11.85 -0.09 -9.37
CA PRO A 299 11.28 -0.59 -10.61
C PRO A 299 9.77 -0.77 -10.49
N GLY A 300 9.03 -0.28 -11.46
CA GLY A 300 7.59 -0.37 -11.50
C GLY A 300 7.05 -0.55 -12.92
N LEU A 301 5.75 -0.78 -13.01
CA LEU A 301 4.98 -0.82 -14.24
C LEU A 301 3.79 0.12 -14.12
N ILE A 302 3.45 0.78 -15.24
CA ILE A 302 2.17 1.45 -15.41
C ILE A 302 1.36 0.68 -16.43
N ALA A 303 0.16 0.29 -16.04
CA ALA A 303 -0.79 -0.41 -16.88
C ALA A 303 -1.98 0.50 -17.20
N VAL A 304 -2.40 0.51 -18.46
CA VAL A 304 -3.69 1.05 -18.89
C VAL A 304 -4.44 -0.03 -19.66
N ALA A 305 -5.66 -0.32 -19.23
CA ALA A 305 -6.53 -1.31 -19.85
C ALA A 305 -7.93 -0.74 -20.06
N ALA A 306 -8.64 -1.21 -21.08
CA ALA A 306 -9.97 -0.78 -21.42
C ALA A 306 -10.99 -1.89 -21.18
N ARG A 307 -12.21 -1.52 -20.75
CA ARG A 307 -13.39 -2.37 -20.82
C ARG A 307 -13.97 -2.28 -22.22
N ASP A 308 -14.10 -3.41 -22.91
CA ASP A 308 -14.75 -3.49 -24.24
C ASP A 308 -16.26 -3.38 -24.14
#